data_d123a5d1e7d36421fb4751422c9aa9de
#
_entry.id   d123a5d1e7d36421fb4751422c9aa9de
#
_cell.length_a   1.000
_cell.length_b   1.000
_cell.length_c   1.000
_cell.angle_alpha   90.00
_cell.angle_beta   90.00
_cell.angle_gamma   90.00
#
_symmetry.space_group_name_H-M   'P 1'
#
loop_
_entity.id
_entity.type
_entity.pdbx_description
1 polymer ?
#
loop_
_entity_poly.entity_id
_entity_poly.type
_entity_poly.pdbx_seq_one_letter_code
_entity_poly.pdbx_strand_id
1 'polypeptide(L)'
;MSRLSNLSTFRTFRFNILTAGTPEQLSPKIRAATIAFVDGGAAADTITDSGNGFLIQGFEADMIITVAGSTSNDGSYTITSVVAGTITLVAGDALTTEGAAATVTITTAGIDVPEGVAVVVKANRSNTGYIQVADSSAKADTSNTPNGAFELGPNSSTSIQVNNTSSIWVDSTVSGDDVEVILEVTRA
;
A
#
# COMPACT_ATOMS: atom_id res chain seq x y z
N MET A 1 -26.53 26.01 17.72
CA MET A 1 -25.40 25.79 16.82
C MET A 1 -24.99 24.33 16.95
N SER A 2 -25.35 23.51 16.00
CA SER A 2 -24.95 22.09 15.97
C SER A 2 -23.46 22.06 15.60
N ARG A 3 -22.61 21.62 16.50
CA ARG A 3 -21.25 21.20 16.14
C ARG A 3 -21.42 19.92 15.31
N LEU A 4 -21.31 20.04 14.01
CA LEU A 4 -21.00 18.90 13.18
C LEU A 4 -19.63 18.42 13.61
N SER A 5 -19.59 17.35 14.40
CA SER A 5 -18.38 16.63 14.63
C SER A 5 -18.03 15.96 13.31
N ASN A 6 -17.17 16.57 12.50
CA ASN A 6 -16.43 15.84 11.48
C ASN A 6 -15.62 14.79 12.24
N LEU A 7 -16.16 13.58 12.28
CA LEU A 7 -15.40 12.43 12.74
C LEU A 7 -14.36 12.16 11.65
N SER A 8 -13.18 12.76 11.81
CA SER A 8 -12.04 12.37 11.01
C SER A 8 -11.64 10.95 11.43
N THR A 9 -11.50 10.08 10.45
CA THR A 9 -10.90 8.77 10.64
C THR A 9 -9.45 8.85 10.19
N PHE A 10 -8.56 8.17 10.87
CA PHE A 10 -7.19 8.00 10.41
C PHE A 10 -7.02 6.63 9.77
N ARG A 11 -6.11 6.54 8.82
CA ARG A 11 -5.68 5.30 8.19
C ARG A 11 -4.24 5.01 8.58
N THR A 12 -3.94 3.74 8.73
CA THR A 12 -2.56 3.26 8.92
C THR A 12 -2.30 2.11 7.99
N PHE A 13 -1.11 2.05 7.44
CA PHE A 13 -0.65 0.89 6.71
C PHE A 13 0.86 0.72 6.83
N ARG A 14 1.32 -0.48 6.55
CA ARG A 14 2.72 -0.84 6.47
C ARG A 14 3.11 -0.99 5.01
N PHE A 15 4.24 -0.43 4.64
CA PHE A 15 4.80 -0.55 3.31
C PHE A 15 6.16 -1.24 3.39
N ASN A 16 6.27 -2.41 2.75
CA ASN A 16 7.52 -3.18 2.74
C ASN A 16 8.34 -2.85 1.50
N ILE A 17 9.59 -2.46 1.69
CA ILE A 17 10.56 -2.21 0.62
C ILE A 17 11.25 -3.54 0.30
N LEU A 18 10.82 -4.16 -0.79
CA LEU A 18 11.25 -5.52 -1.13
C LEU A 18 12.69 -5.58 -1.61
N THR A 19 13.16 -4.55 -2.29
CA THR A 19 14.50 -4.53 -2.90
C THR A 19 15.14 -3.17 -2.68
N ALA A 20 16.25 -3.14 -1.96
CA ALA A 20 17.08 -1.95 -1.80
C ALA A 20 17.55 -1.42 -3.17
N GLY A 21 17.58 -0.10 -3.34
CA GLY A 21 17.93 0.54 -4.61
C GLY A 21 16.83 0.46 -5.68
N THR A 22 15.59 0.15 -5.27
CA THR A 22 14.43 0.14 -6.16
C THR A 22 13.33 1.01 -5.55
N PRO A 23 13.36 2.32 -5.81
CA PRO A 23 12.39 3.26 -5.26
C PRO A 23 10.96 2.94 -5.67
N GLU A 24 10.04 3.04 -4.73
CA GLU A 24 8.62 2.76 -4.94
C GLU A 24 7.75 3.90 -4.41
N GLN A 25 6.58 4.10 -5.03
CA GLN A 25 5.58 5.04 -4.55
C GLN A 25 4.88 4.50 -3.31
N LEU A 26 4.64 5.37 -2.33
CA LEU A 26 3.99 5.02 -1.09
C LEU A 26 2.48 4.81 -1.30
N SER A 27 2.07 3.57 -1.47
CA SER A 27 0.68 3.16 -1.70
C SER A 27 0.42 1.79 -1.08
N PRO A 28 -0.83 1.46 -0.70
CA PRO A 28 -1.19 0.10 -0.33
C PRO A 28 -0.72 -0.90 -1.39
N LYS A 29 0.08 -1.87 -0.97
CA LYS A 29 0.70 -2.84 -1.87
C LYS A 29 0.98 -4.14 -1.14
N ILE A 30 0.76 -5.26 -1.81
CA ILE A 30 1.21 -6.58 -1.38
C ILE A 30 1.90 -7.29 -2.55
N ARG A 31 2.96 -8.02 -2.25
CA ARG A 31 3.61 -8.93 -3.20
C ARG A 31 3.90 -10.25 -2.51
N ALA A 32 3.19 -11.30 -2.92
CA ALA A 32 3.27 -12.59 -2.26
C ALA A 32 2.98 -13.76 -3.21
N ALA A 33 3.53 -14.93 -2.91
CA ALA A 33 3.20 -16.19 -3.55
C ALA A 33 2.05 -16.95 -2.87
N THR A 34 1.47 -16.35 -1.83
CA THR A 34 0.35 -16.87 -1.02
C THR A 34 -1.02 -16.40 -1.51
N ILE A 35 -1.04 -15.59 -2.58
CA ILE A 35 -2.28 -15.03 -3.16
C ILE A 35 -2.91 -16.05 -4.08
N ALA A 36 -4.22 -16.25 -3.91
CA ALA A 36 -5.07 -17.09 -4.77
C ALA A 36 -6.34 -16.32 -5.17
N PHE A 37 -6.96 -16.74 -6.27
CA PHE A 37 -8.15 -16.16 -6.83
C PHE A 37 -9.29 -17.18 -6.85
N VAL A 38 -10.48 -16.75 -6.51
CA VAL A 38 -11.67 -17.61 -6.44
C VAL A 38 -12.81 -16.96 -7.23
N ASP A 39 -13.21 -17.63 -8.30
CA ASP A 39 -14.47 -17.34 -8.99
C ASP A 39 -15.61 -17.82 -8.09
N GLY A 40 -16.41 -16.88 -7.61
CA GLY A 40 -17.57 -17.10 -6.73
C GLY A 40 -18.82 -17.59 -7.49
N GLY A 41 -18.79 -17.60 -8.82
CA GLY A 41 -19.94 -17.93 -9.65
C GLY A 41 -21.10 -16.96 -9.45
N ALA A 42 -22.12 -17.36 -8.73
CA ALA A 42 -23.25 -16.48 -8.37
C ALA A 42 -22.98 -15.57 -7.17
N ALA A 43 -21.95 -15.85 -6.39
CA ALA A 43 -21.46 -15.01 -5.31
C ALA A 43 -20.38 -14.04 -5.82
N ALA A 44 -19.99 -13.06 -5.00
CA ALA A 44 -18.89 -12.17 -5.34
C ALA A 44 -17.55 -12.92 -5.39
N ASP A 45 -16.71 -12.56 -6.35
CA ASP A 45 -15.38 -13.10 -6.49
C ASP A 45 -14.47 -12.61 -5.38
N THR A 46 -13.47 -13.41 -5.04
CA THR A 46 -12.55 -13.09 -3.94
C THR A 46 -11.10 -13.34 -4.30
N ILE A 47 -10.24 -12.48 -3.77
CA ILE A 47 -8.79 -12.67 -3.74
C ILE A 47 -8.41 -13.04 -2.32
N THR A 48 -7.70 -14.13 -2.14
CA THR A 48 -7.30 -14.63 -0.82
C THR A 48 -5.79 -14.59 -0.64
N ASP A 49 -5.35 -14.33 0.58
CA ASP A 49 -3.94 -14.38 1.00
C ASP A 49 -3.80 -15.17 2.28
N SER A 50 -3.15 -16.34 2.23
CA SER A 50 -2.90 -17.13 3.44
C SER A 50 -1.90 -16.50 4.41
N GLY A 51 -1.20 -15.44 3.98
CA GLY A 51 -0.35 -14.59 4.82
C GLY A 51 -1.12 -13.55 5.63
N ASN A 52 -2.42 -13.33 5.37
CA ASN A 52 -3.29 -12.37 6.04
C ASN A 52 -2.80 -10.91 5.96
N GLY A 53 -2.19 -10.54 4.83
CA GLY A 53 -1.51 -9.25 4.67
C GLY A 53 -2.40 -8.07 4.33
N PHE A 54 -3.63 -8.27 3.81
CA PHE A 54 -4.39 -7.20 3.18
C PHE A 54 -4.68 -5.99 4.09
N LEU A 55 -5.17 -6.21 5.31
CA LEU A 55 -5.44 -5.10 6.24
C LEU A 55 -4.17 -4.37 6.69
N ILE A 56 -3.09 -5.10 6.94
CA ILE A 56 -1.81 -4.52 7.39
C ILE A 56 -1.21 -3.66 6.27
N GLN A 57 -1.37 -4.07 5.02
CA GLN A 57 -0.90 -3.33 3.84
C GLN A 57 -1.84 -2.18 3.44
N GLY A 58 -2.96 -1.98 4.15
CA GLY A 58 -3.81 -0.81 3.99
C GLY A 58 -4.87 -0.89 2.91
N PHE A 59 -5.21 -2.09 2.42
CA PHE A 59 -6.34 -2.26 1.52
C PHE A 59 -7.66 -2.05 2.25
N GLU A 60 -8.59 -1.35 1.61
CA GLU A 60 -9.92 -1.04 2.16
C GLU A 60 -11.00 -1.14 1.06
N ALA A 61 -12.27 -1.12 1.49
CA ALA A 61 -13.41 -1.04 0.57
C ALA A 61 -13.33 0.22 -0.31
N ASP A 62 -13.91 0.14 -1.49
CA ASP A 62 -13.96 1.19 -2.52
C ASP A 62 -12.62 1.51 -3.19
N MET A 63 -11.52 0.86 -2.79
CA MET A 63 -10.25 1.00 -3.51
C MET A 63 -10.29 0.26 -4.85
N ILE A 64 -9.68 0.87 -5.86
CA ILE A 64 -9.34 0.21 -7.12
C ILE A 64 -7.94 -0.37 -6.98
N ILE A 65 -7.83 -1.68 -7.22
CA ILE A 65 -6.58 -2.42 -7.20
C ILE A 65 -6.16 -2.81 -8.62
N THR A 66 -4.86 -2.92 -8.80
CA THR A 66 -4.26 -3.52 -10.01
C THR A 66 -3.52 -4.78 -9.61
N VAL A 67 -3.88 -5.89 -10.24
CA VAL A 67 -3.25 -7.20 -10.08
C VAL A 67 -2.27 -7.43 -11.23
N ALA A 68 -1.09 -7.92 -10.92
CA ALA A 68 -0.05 -8.28 -11.89
C ALA A 68 0.72 -9.52 -11.43
N GLY A 69 1.11 -10.36 -12.39
CA GLY A 69 1.89 -11.58 -12.15
C GLY A 69 1.07 -12.81 -11.84
N SER A 70 -0.25 -12.75 -11.99
CA SER A 70 -1.11 -13.94 -12.02
C SER A 70 -1.06 -14.61 -13.38
N THR A 71 -1.61 -15.82 -13.50
CA THR A 71 -1.70 -16.51 -14.80
C THR A 71 -2.90 -16.01 -15.62
N SER A 72 -4.02 -15.71 -14.96
CA SER A 72 -5.30 -15.43 -15.62
C SER A 72 -6.06 -14.22 -15.07
N ASN A 73 -5.55 -13.56 -14.03
CA ASN A 73 -6.28 -12.52 -13.30
C ASN A 73 -5.53 -11.17 -13.27
N ASP A 74 -4.59 -10.94 -14.20
CA ASP A 74 -3.97 -9.62 -14.31
C ASP A 74 -5.01 -8.61 -14.80
N GLY A 75 -5.16 -7.49 -14.08
CA GLY A 75 -6.19 -6.50 -14.39
C GLY A 75 -6.48 -5.55 -13.24
N SER A 76 -7.52 -4.73 -13.41
CA SER A 76 -8.02 -3.81 -12.39
C SER A 76 -9.35 -4.27 -11.87
N TYR A 77 -9.52 -4.19 -10.54
CA TYR A 77 -10.71 -4.64 -9.81
C TYR A 77 -11.08 -3.64 -8.73
N THR A 78 -12.35 -3.61 -8.34
CA THR A 78 -12.83 -2.74 -7.27
C THR A 78 -13.18 -3.57 -6.04
N ILE A 79 -12.73 -3.13 -4.89
CA ILE A 79 -12.93 -3.81 -3.60
C ILE A 79 -14.31 -3.46 -3.03
N THR A 80 -15.12 -4.46 -2.69
CA THR A 80 -16.34 -4.29 -1.88
C THR A 80 -16.03 -4.36 -0.37
N SER A 81 -15.18 -5.30 0.04
CA SER A 81 -14.81 -5.47 1.45
C SER A 81 -13.46 -6.13 1.60
N VAL A 82 -12.81 -5.88 2.74
CA VAL A 82 -11.50 -6.46 3.08
C VAL A 82 -11.54 -7.01 4.50
N VAL A 83 -11.00 -8.21 4.66
CA VAL A 83 -10.55 -8.77 5.94
C VAL A 83 -9.08 -9.17 5.82
N ALA A 84 -8.43 -9.60 6.90
CA ALA A 84 -6.98 -9.85 6.90
C ALA A 84 -6.50 -10.73 5.74
N GLY A 85 -7.21 -11.81 5.45
CA GLY A 85 -6.83 -12.79 4.41
C GLY A 85 -7.73 -12.80 3.18
N THR A 86 -8.69 -11.87 3.02
CA THR A 86 -9.62 -11.89 1.89
C THR A 86 -10.03 -10.49 1.46
N ILE A 87 -9.92 -10.23 0.18
CA ILE A 87 -10.55 -9.13 -0.54
C ILE A 87 -11.76 -9.69 -1.28
N THR A 88 -12.95 -9.08 -1.10
CA THR A 88 -14.14 -9.36 -1.89
C THR A 88 -14.29 -8.27 -2.94
N LEU A 89 -14.52 -8.64 -4.18
CA LEU A 89 -14.68 -7.71 -5.31
C LEU A 89 -16.14 -7.25 -5.48
N VAL A 90 -16.34 -6.15 -6.20
CA VAL A 90 -17.68 -5.70 -6.57
C VAL A 90 -18.29 -6.69 -7.57
N ALA A 91 -19.63 -6.75 -7.58
CA ALA A 91 -20.36 -7.55 -8.56
C ALA A 91 -20.07 -7.05 -9.98
N GLY A 92 -19.62 -7.96 -10.84
CA GLY A 92 -19.24 -7.66 -12.22
C GLY A 92 -17.74 -7.69 -12.50
N ASP A 93 -16.91 -7.61 -11.48
CA ASP A 93 -15.48 -7.95 -11.57
C ASP A 93 -15.36 -9.47 -11.56
N ALA A 94 -14.85 -10.06 -12.65
CA ALA A 94 -14.81 -11.51 -12.84
C ALA A 94 -13.38 -12.03 -12.72
N LEU A 95 -13.21 -13.08 -11.93
CA LEU A 95 -11.95 -13.80 -11.76
C LEU A 95 -12.04 -15.22 -12.37
N THR A 96 -10.91 -15.74 -12.71
CA THR A 96 -10.73 -17.18 -12.96
C THR A 96 -10.12 -17.81 -11.72
N THR A 97 -10.65 -18.92 -11.25
CA THR A 97 -10.08 -19.62 -10.10
C THR A 97 -8.63 -20.01 -10.36
N GLU A 98 -7.73 -19.54 -9.49
CA GLU A 98 -6.29 -19.78 -9.60
C GLU A 98 -5.71 -19.98 -8.20
N GLY A 99 -5.03 -21.10 -8.01
CA GLY A 99 -4.36 -21.43 -6.73
C GLY A 99 -3.10 -20.59 -6.52
N ALA A 100 -2.74 -20.41 -5.26
CA ALA A 100 -1.51 -19.71 -4.89
C ALA A 100 -0.27 -20.51 -5.37
N ALA A 101 0.51 -19.92 -6.27
CA ALA A 101 1.73 -20.54 -6.79
C ALA A 101 2.70 -19.48 -7.35
N ALA A 102 2.19 -18.52 -8.12
CA ALA A 102 2.97 -17.42 -8.67
C ALA A 102 3.15 -16.29 -7.64
N THR A 103 4.20 -15.49 -7.79
CA THR A 103 4.33 -14.25 -7.04
C THR A 103 3.46 -13.18 -7.67
N VAL A 104 2.34 -12.90 -7.03
CA VAL A 104 1.37 -11.88 -7.46
C VAL A 104 1.68 -10.56 -6.75
N THR A 105 1.56 -9.46 -7.46
CA THR A 105 1.61 -8.10 -6.93
C THR A 105 0.24 -7.46 -7.05
N ILE A 106 -0.28 -6.90 -5.96
CA ILE A 106 -1.51 -6.10 -5.93
C ILE A 106 -1.14 -4.72 -5.42
N THR A 107 -1.52 -3.68 -6.17
CA THR A 107 -1.23 -2.28 -5.86
C THR A 107 -2.48 -1.42 -5.97
N THR A 108 -2.44 -0.23 -5.37
CA THR A 108 -3.44 0.83 -5.56
C THR A 108 -2.77 2.09 -6.13
N ALA A 109 -3.57 3.07 -6.56
CA ALA A 109 -3.07 4.38 -7.00
C ALA A 109 -2.62 5.30 -5.85
N GLY A 110 -2.53 4.77 -4.63
CA GLY A 110 -2.27 5.55 -3.42
C GLY A 110 -3.57 5.96 -2.72
N ILE A 111 -3.43 6.74 -1.66
CA ILE A 111 -4.54 7.23 -0.84
C ILE A 111 -4.63 8.75 -1.00
N ASP A 112 -5.81 9.27 -1.33
CA ASP A 112 -6.05 10.71 -1.39
C ASP A 112 -5.95 11.30 0.02
N VAL A 113 -5.22 12.41 0.12
CA VAL A 113 -4.96 13.11 1.38
C VAL A 113 -5.72 14.43 1.36
N PRO A 114 -6.63 14.67 2.33
CA PRO A 114 -7.36 15.93 2.40
C PRO A 114 -6.44 17.14 2.57
N GLU A 115 -6.86 18.29 2.05
CA GLU A 115 -6.12 19.53 2.19
C GLU A 115 -5.84 19.86 3.66
N GLY A 116 -4.61 20.26 3.96
CA GLY A 116 -4.18 20.59 5.32
C GLY A 116 -3.79 19.40 6.19
N VAL A 117 -3.98 18.18 5.70
CA VAL A 117 -3.56 16.95 6.39
C VAL A 117 -2.12 16.60 6.01
N ALA A 118 -1.37 16.10 6.96
CA ALA A 118 -0.04 15.57 6.75
C ALA A 118 -0.03 14.04 6.78
N VAL A 119 0.71 13.43 5.89
CA VAL A 119 1.08 12.02 5.94
C VAL A 119 2.31 11.90 6.83
N VAL A 120 2.22 11.11 7.87
CA VAL A 120 3.39 10.76 8.69
C VAL A 120 3.99 9.48 8.15
N VAL A 121 5.25 9.54 7.80
CA VAL A 121 6.07 8.43 7.33
C VAL A 121 7.09 8.11 8.40
N LYS A 122 7.09 6.88 8.89
CA LYS A 122 7.99 6.44 9.95
C LYS A 122 8.76 5.21 9.52
N ALA A 123 10.08 5.24 9.63
CA ALA A 123 10.92 4.06 9.50
C ALA A 123 10.61 3.10 10.65
N ASN A 124 10.31 1.83 10.35
CA ASN A 124 10.03 0.84 11.38
C ASN A 124 11.23 0.69 12.32
N ARG A 125 10.95 0.50 13.62
CA ARG A 125 11.99 0.35 14.65
C ARG A 125 12.92 -0.86 14.43
N SER A 126 12.43 -1.87 13.71
CA SER A 126 13.19 -3.11 13.41
C SER A 126 14.02 -2.99 12.14
N ASN A 127 13.92 -1.88 11.40
CA ASN A 127 14.77 -1.66 10.24
C ASN A 127 16.25 -1.70 10.64
N THR A 128 17.08 -2.20 9.74
CA THR A 128 18.52 -2.25 9.91
C THR A 128 19.23 -1.25 9.02
N GLY A 129 18.54 -0.73 8.01
CA GLY A 129 19.00 0.33 7.12
C GLY A 129 18.28 1.66 7.35
N TYR A 130 18.52 2.59 6.44
CA TYR A 130 17.89 3.90 6.40
C TYR A 130 16.83 3.93 5.30
N ILE A 131 15.72 4.61 5.59
CA ILE A 131 14.67 4.88 4.61
C ILE A 131 14.95 6.23 3.95
N GLN A 132 15.01 6.25 2.64
CA GLN A 132 15.04 7.46 1.83
C GLN A 132 13.60 7.87 1.48
N VAL A 133 13.25 9.14 1.71
CA VAL A 133 11.93 9.70 1.40
C VAL A 133 12.12 10.89 0.47
N ALA A 134 11.44 10.89 -0.67
CA ALA A 134 11.62 11.92 -1.69
C ALA A 134 10.36 12.18 -2.52
N ASP A 135 10.41 13.21 -3.37
CA ASP A 135 9.37 13.61 -4.32
C ASP A 135 9.49 12.91 -5.69
N SER A 136 10.51 12.10 -5.88
CA SER A 136 10.75 11.37 -7.14
C SER A 136 11.59 10.12 -6.92
N SER A 137 11.45 9.15 -7.83
CA SER A 137 12.23 7.90 -7.79
C SER A 137 13.74 8.16 -7.84
N ALA A 138 14.19 9.08 -8.69
CA ALA A 138 15.61 9.38 -8.84
C ALA A 138 16.26 9.93 -7.57
N LYS A 139 15.49 10.65 -6.73
CA LYS A 139 15.97 11.15 -5.44
C LYS A 139 15.86 10.11 -4.32
N ALA A 140 14.86 9.23 -4.38
CA ALA A 140 14.70 8.18 -3.38
C ALA A 140 15.71 7.03 -3.56
N ASP A 141 16.31 6.90 -4.74
CA ASP A 141 17.20 5.79 -5.11
C ASP A 141 18.45 5.71 -4.22
N THR A 142 18.49 4.71 -3.35
CA THR A 142 19.61 4.47 -2.43
C THR A 142 20.88 3.96 -3.11
N SER A 143 20.78 3.50 -4.36
CA SER A 143 21.94 3.10 -5.17
C SER A 143 22.70 4.30 -5.75
N ASN A 144 22.09 5.49 -5.72
CA ASN A 144 22.61 6.71 -6.35
C ASN A 144 22.73 7.86 -5.33
N THR A 145 23.70 7.79 -4.42
CA THR A 145 23.94 8.80 -3.39
C THR A 145 25.09 9.74 -3.72
N PRO A 146 25.03 11.04 -3.38
CA PRO A 146 23.94 11.77 -2.71
C PRO A 146 22.80 12.08 -3.70
N ASN A 147 21.58 11.77 -3.32
CA ASN A 147 20.37 11.85 -4.20
C ASN A 147 19.38 12.97 -3.84
N GLY A 148 19.60 13.64 -2.71
CA GLY A 148 18.74 14.74 -2.24
C GLY A 148 17.45 14.28 -1.55
N ALA A 149 17.36 13.01 -1.17
CA ALA A 149 16.28 12.50 -0.34
C ALA A 149 16.41 12.92 1.13
N PHE A 150 15.30 12.87 1.84
CA PHE A 150 15.28 12.98 3.30
C PHE A 150 15.45 11.57 3.90
N GLU A 151 16.49 11.42 4.73
CA GLU A 151 16.86 10.12 5.30
C GLU A 151 16.25 9.92 6.69
N LEU A 152 15.62 8.77 6.91
CA LEU A 152 15.06 8.34 8.17
C LEU A 152 15.82 7.12 8.70
N GLY A 153 16.49 7.28 9.83
CA GLY A 153 17.01 6.13 10.59
C GLY A 153 15.89 5.32 11.24
N PRO A 154 16.17 4.09 11.71
CA PRO A 154 15.20 3.27 12.41
C PRO A 154 14.48 4.03 13.52
N ASN A 155 13.15 3.88 13.60
CA ASN A 155 12.26 4.57 14.54
C ASN A 155 12.14 6.10 14.37
N SER A 156 12.77 6.70 13.35
CA SER A 156 12.61 8.11 13.01
C SER A 156 11.38 8.32 12.12
N SER A 157 10.80 9.52 12.15
CA SER A 157 9.62 9.87 11.35
C SER A 157 9.70 11.28 10.80
N THR A 158 8.96 11.52 9.73
CA THR A 158 8.71 12.84 9.15
C THR A 158 7.24 12.98 8.81
N SER A 159 6.77 14.22 8.65
CA SER A 159 5.42 14.52 8.16
C SER A 159 5.50 15.36 6.89
N ILE A 160 4.68 14.99 5.91
CA ILE A 160 4.71 15.53 4.56
C ILE A 160 3.29 15.91 4.16
N GLN A 161 3.08 17.10 3.60
CA GLN A 161 1.81 17.51 3.01
C GLN A 161 1.83 17.21 1.51
N VAL A 162 0.95 16.34 1.09
CA VAL A 162 0.74 15.94 -0.32
C VAL A 162 -0.74 15.72 -0.55
N ASN A 163 -1.19 15.73 -1.79
CA ASN A 163 -2.59 15.46 -2.13
C ASN A 163 -2.89 13.96 -2.26
N ASN A 164 -1.86 13.13 -2.46
CA ASN A 164 -1.96 11.69 -2.55
C ASN A 164 -0.67 11.05 -2.07
N THR A 165 -0.77 9.91 -1.36
CA THR A 165 0.40 9.21 -0.82
C THR A 165 1.36 8.74 -1.92
N SER A 166 0.88 8.44 -3.13
CA SER A 166 1.72 8.05 -4.27
C SER A 166 2.67 9.15 -4.78
N SER A 167 2.50 10.40 -4.31
CA SER A 167 3.47 11.47 -4.56
C SER A 167 4.75 11.34 -3.72
N ILE A 168 4.75 10.46 -2.73
CA ILE A 168 5.90 10.17 -1.87
C ILE A 168 6.60 8.92 -2.42
N TRP A 169 7.88 9.05 -2.71
CA TRP A 169 8.75 7.94 -3.09
C TRP A 169 9.60 7.51 -1.91
N VAL A 170 9.73 6.22 -1.73
CA VAL A 170 10.54 5.62 -0.67
C VAL A 170 11.45 4.55 -1.22
N ASP A 171 12.63 4.42 -0.61
CA ASP A 171 13.55 3.31 -0.82
C ASP A 171 14.29 3.03 0.49
N SER A 172 14.97 1.92 0.58
CA SER A 172 15.81 1.57 1.72
C SER A 172 17.21 1.14 1.29
N THR A 173 18.16 1.34 2.16
CA THR A 173 19.51 0.80 2.00
C THR A 173 19.57 -0.71 2.25
N VAL A 174 18.49 -1.30 2.78
CA VAL A 174 18.40 -2.74 3.08
C VAL A 174 17.05 -3.29 2.63
N SER A 175 17.07 -4.38 1.85
CA SER A 175 15.86 -5.08 1.40
C SER A 175 15.10 -5.68 2.58
N GLY A 176 13.77 -5.55 2.57
CA GLY A 176 12.90 -6.05 3.62
C GLY A 176 12.65 -5.06 4.76
N ASP A 177 13.27 -3.88 4.73
CA ASP A 177 12.92 -2.79 5.65
C ASP A 177 11.51 -2.27 5.37
N ASP A 178 10.88 -1.70 6.38
CA ASP A 178 9.47 -1.27 6.34
C ASP A 178 9.29 0.20 6.67
N VAL A 179 8.23 0.76 6.10
CA VAL A 179 7.70 2.08 6.45
C VAL A 179 6.32 1.91 7.08
N GLU A 180 6.09 2.56 8.21
CA GLU A 180 4.79 2.72 8.85
C GLU A 180 4.20 4.07 8.44
N VAL A 181 2.98 4.08 7.95
CA VAL A 181 2.28 5.27 7.46
C VAL A 181 1.04 5.53 8.29
N ILE A 182 0.82 6.78 8.67
CA ILE A 182 -0.43 7.24 9.27
C ILE A 182 -0.86 8.55 8.62
N LEU A 183 -2.13 8.64 8.27
CA LEU A 183 -2.75 9.85 7.77
C LEU A 183 -4.19 9.96 8.28
N GLU A 184 -4.64 11.18 8.45
CA GLU A 184 -6.04 11.47 8.73
C GLU A 184 -6.81 11.53 7.42
N VAL A 185 -8.00 10.90 7.37
CA VAL A 185 -8.89 10.97 6.24
C VAL A 185 -10.27 11.42 6.71
N THR A 186 -10.86 12.35 6.00
CA THR A 186 -12.24 12.78 6.29
C THR A 186 -13.18 11.81 5.59
N ARG A 187 -14.14 11.25 6.31
CA ARG A 187 -15.25 10.59 5.67
C ARG A 187 -16.14 11.64 5.00
N ALA A 188 -16.39 11.44 3.71
CA ALA A 188 -17.39 12.20 2.97
C ALA A 188 -18.80 11.87 3.48
#